data_3ca8a8e035dd543e18ef80409bd7611f
#
_entry.id   3ca8a8e035dd543e18ef80409bd7611f
#
_cell.length_a   1.000
_cell.length_b   1.000
_cell.length_c   1.000
_cell.angle_alpha   90.00
_cell.angle_beta   90.00
_cell.angle_gamma   90.00
#
_symmetry.space_group_name_H-M   'P 1'
#
loop_
_entity.id
_entity.type
_entity.pdbx_description
1 polymer ?
#
loop_
_entity_poly.entity_id
_entity_poly.type
_entity_poly.pdbx_seq_one_letter_code
_entity_poly.pdbx_strand_id
1 'polypeptide(L)'
;VLFLSSPNSFSEGHEESGIAHSESVKIAVVDFQRVLMESSLGKDYIKGAKKNIEKKQALLAKLEDQVRAMRDKFNEQKLVLDEKVRDQKAEELSYKMKELQRKSEDFQAEVKIADGKFQRDILSVLMKEVKSVAEQLGYDIVISKASPGLMYVSESMDITSKVLDRMNR
;
A
#
# COMPACT_ATOMS: atom_id res chain seq x y z
N VAL A 1 -26.50 70.13 -60.67
CA VAL A 1 -25.95 70.05 -59.31
C VAL A 1 -25.33 68.66 -59.21
N LEU A 2 -24.00 68.62 -59.22
CA LEU A 2 -23.19 67.42 -59.08
C LEU A 2 -23.00 67.12 -57.59
N PHE A 3 -23.25 65.92 -57.16
CA PHE A 3 -22.79 65.38 -55.90
C PHE A 3 -21.79 64.26 -56.19
N LEU A 4 -20.53 64.51 -55.87
CA LEU A 4 -19.45 63.56 -55.79
C LEU A 4 -19.54 62.83 -54.45
N SER A 5 -19.70 61.53 -54.52
CA SER A 5 -19.62 60.66 -53.38
C SER A 5 -18.31 59.90 -53.42
N SER A 6 -17.45 60.13 -52.44
CA SER A 6 -16.17 59.44 -52.28
C SER A 6 -16.40 58.01 -51.69
N PRO A 7 -15.71 57.00 -52.17
CA PRO A 7 -15.75 55.68 -51.51
C PRO A 7 -14.85 55.68 -50.31
N ASN A 8 -15.42 55.30 -49.18
CA ASN A 8 -14.73 55.04 -47.89
C ASN A 8 -14.10 53.66 -47.93
N SER A 9 -12.77 53.66 -48.07
CA SER A 9 -11.99 52.40 -47.98
C SER A 9 -11.97 51.94 -46.53
N PHE A 10 -12.80 50.95 -46.17
CA PHE A 10 -12.70 50.22 -44.93
C PHE A 10 -11.63 49.15 -45.09
N SER A 11 -10.46 49.35 -44.52
CA SER A 11 -9.39 48.37 -44.42
C SER A 11 -9.73 47.44 -43.24
N GLU A 12 -10.29 46.27 -43.55
CA GLU A 12 -10.37 45.17 -42.57
C GLU A 12 -8.96 44.63 -42.35
N GLY A 13 -8.37 45.08 -41.24
CA GLY A 13 -7.22 44.40 -40.68
C GLY A 13 -7.66 43.05 -40.10
N HIS A 14 -7.39 41.98 -40.82
CA HIS A 14 -7.39 40.64 -40.21
C HIS A 14 -6.25 40.59 -39.20
N GLU A 15 -6.59 40.82 -37.93
CA GLU A 15 -5.75 40.31 -36.85
C GLU A 15 -5.86 38.79 -36.90
N GLU A 16 -4.81 38.13 -37.45
CA GLU A 16 -4.54 36.74 -37.19
C GLU A 16 -4.38 36.59 -35.68
N SER A 17 -5.49 36.25 -35.01
CA SER A 17 -5.43 35.75 -33.64
C SER A 17 -4.61 34.48 -33.67
N GLY A 18 -3.34 34.61 -33.23
CA GLY A 18 -2.44 33.50 -33.04
C GLY A 18 -3.16 32.44 -32.20
N ILE A 19 -3.50 31.33 -32.83
CA ILE A 19 -3.99 30.14 -32.15
C ILE A 19 -2.82 29.73 -31.25
N ALA A 20 -2.91 30.11 -29.97
CA ALA A 20 -2.01 29.58 -28.95
C ALA A 20 -2.05 28.06 -29.10
N HIS A 21 -0.93 27.45 -29.44
CA HIS A 21 -0.78 26.02 -29.43
C HIS A 21 -1.11 25.57 -28.01
N SER A 22 -2.32 25.11 -27.79
CA SER A 22 -2.72 24.42 -26.60
C SER A 22 -1.90 23.13 -26.57
N GLU A 23 -0.78 23.15 -25.84
CA GLU A 23 -0.06 21.93 -25.57
C GLU A 23 -1.08 20.97 -24.88
N SER A 24 -1.38 19.89 -25.56
CA SER A 24 -2.33 18.91 -25.06
C SER A 24 -1.74 18.27 -23.81
N VAL A 25 -2.41 18.41 -22.66
CA VAL A 25 -2.02 17.76 -21.40
C VAL A 25 -1.93 16.25 -21.62
N LYS A 26 -0.78 15.68 -21.38
CA LYS A 26 -0.53 14.24 -21.50
C LYS A 26 -0.73 13.55 -20.15
N ILE A 27 -1.66 12.61 -20.13
CA ILE A 27 -2.04 11.87 -18.93
C ILE A 27 -1.57 10.42 -19.07
N ALA A 28 -1.01 9.89 -18.00
CA ALA A 28 -0.69 8.47 -17.87
C ALA A 28 -1.42 7.85 -16.66
N VAL A 29 -1.46 6.53 -16.62
CA VAL A 29 -1.94 5.79 -15.46
C VAL A 29 -0.91 4.79 -14.99
N VAL A 30 -0.96 4.47 -13.69
CA VAL A 30 -0.11 3.45 -13.08
C VAL A 30 -0.93 2.59 -12.12
N ASP A 31 -0.74 1.28 -12.20
CA ASP A 31 -1.30 0.30 -11.28
C ASP A 31 -0.34 0.09 -10.10
N PHE A 32 -0.59 0.82 -9.01
CA PHE A 32 0.23 0.74 -7.79
C PHE A 32 0.20 -0.64 -7.15
N GLN A 33 -0.92 -1.35 -7.19
CA GLN A 33 -1.01 -2.70 -6.62
C GLN A 33 -0.13 -3.67 -7.39
N ARG A 34 -0.20 -3.62 -8.71
CA ARG A 34 0.63 -4.44 -9.57
C ARG A 34 2.11 -4.16 -9.35
N VAL A 35 2.51 -2.88 -9.29
CA VAL A 35 3.90 -2.49 -9.00
C VAL A 35 4.34 -3.01 -7.62
N LEU A 36 3.49 -2.89 -6.61
CA LEU A 36 3.77 -3.39 -5.26
C LEU A 36 4.02 -4.91 -5.26
N MET A 37 3.19 -5.68 -5.95
CA MET A 37 3.24 -7.13 -5.93
C MET A 37 4.34 -7.73 -6.84
N GLU A 38 4.67 -7.06 -7.95
CA GLU A 38 5.59 -7.58 -8.96
C GLU A 38 7.01 -7.01 -8.83
N SER A 39 7.22 -5.89 -8.11
CA SER A 39 8.55 -5.34 -7.88
C SER A 39 9.41 -6.25 -6.98
N SER A 40 10.72 -6.22 -7.17
CA SER A 40 11.68 -6.94 -6.32
C SER A 40 11.51 -6.55 -4.86
N LEU A 41 11.39 -5.27 -4.57
CA LEU A 41 11.18 -4.75 -3.22
C LEU A 41 9.89 -5.28 -2.58
N GLY A 42 8.78 -5.31 -3.33
CA GLY A 42 7.51 -5.85 -2.86
C GLY A 42 7.58 -7.35 -2.59
N LYS A 43 8.15 -8.12 -3.51
CA LYS A 43 8.35 -9.56 -3.36
C LYS A 43 9.22 -9.91 -2.16
N ASP A 44 10.31 -9.19 -1.94
CA ASP A 44 11.21 -9.42 -0.81
C ASP A 44 10.52 -9.12 0.52
N TYR A 45 9.73 -8.04 0.58
CA TYR A 45 8.92 -7.75 1.76
C TYR A 45 7.90 -8.85 2.04
N ILE A 46 7.11 -9.26 1.05
CA ILE A 46 6.08 -10.31 1.20
C ILE A 46 6.73 -11.61 1.70
N LYS A 47 7.86 -11.99 1.11
CA LYS A 47 8.62 -13.19 1.53
C LYS A 47 9.13 -13.08 2.96
N GLY A 48 9.68 -11.93 3.33
CA GLY A 48 10.18 -11.67 4.69
C GLY A 48 9.05 -11.63 5.72
N ALA A 49 7.95 -10.96 5.41
CA ALA A 49 6.75 -10.88 6.25
C ALA A 49 6.17 -12.28 6.49
N LYS A 50 5.97 -13.08 5.43
CA LYS A 50 5.47 -14.46 5.54
C LYS A 50 6.33 -15.29 6.49
N LYS A 51 7.65 -15.28 6.31
CA LYS A 51 8.59 -16.03 7.18
C LYS A 51 8.51 -15.59 8.64
N ASN A 52 8.36 -14.28 8.90
CA ASN A 52 8.24 -13.75 10.26
C ASN A 52 6.90 -14.15 10.90
N ILE A 53 5.81 -14.06 10.15
CA ILE A 53 4.47 -14.48 10.58
C ILE A 53 4.47 -15.97 10.94
N GLU A 54 4.98 -16.83 10.07
CA GLU A 54 5.06 -18.29 10.31
C GLU A 54 5.84 -18.62 11.58
N LYS A 55 6.99 -17.97 11.82
CA LYS A 55 7.77 -18.17 13.04
C LYS A 55 6.99 -17.77 14.29
N LYS A 56 6.31 -16.62 14.28
CA LYS A 56 5.57 -16.14 15.44
C LYS A 56 4.33 -16.95 15.69
N GLN A 57 3.62 -17.39 14.65
CA GLN A 57 2.49 -18.31 14.76
C GLN A 57 2.93 -19.65 15.39
N ALA A 58 4.07 -20.20 14.98
CA ALA A 58 4.60 -21.43 15.59
C ALA A 58 4.96 -21.25 17.07
N LEU A 59 5.47 -20.09 17.47
CA LEU A 59 5.74 -19.78 18.88
C LEU A 59 4.45 -19.65 19.71
N LEU A 60 3.44 -18.97 19.16
CA LEU A 60 2.12 -18.85 19.81
C LEU A 60 1.45 -20.22 19.95
N ALA A 61 1.43 -21.04 18.90
CA ALA A 61 0.86 -22.38 18.93
C ALA A 61 1.53 -23.24 20.01
N LYS A 62 2.86 -23.19 20.12
CA LYS A 62 3.58 -23.89 21.21
C LYS A 62 3.16 -23.41 22.59
N LEU A 63 2.96 -22.11 22.78
CA LEU A 63 2.53 -21.56 24.06
C LEU A 63 1.07 -21.93 24.36
N GLU A 64 0.20 -21.94 23.35
CA GLU A 64 -1.19 -22.41 23.45
C GLU A 64 -1.26 -23.88 23.91
N ASP A 65 -0.43 -24.74 23.30
CA ASP A 65 -0.36 -26.17 23.70
C ASP A 65 0.12 -26.33 25.14
N GLN A 66 1.12 -25.52 25.57
CA GLN A 66 1.57 -25.52 26.96
C GLN A 66 0.45 -25.09 27.92
N VAL A 67 -0.25 -24.00 27.62
CA VAL A 67 -1.37 -23.50 28.43
C VAL A 67 -2.49 -24.56 28.50
N ARG A 68 -2.80 -25.20 27.39
CA ARG A 68 -3.81 -26.28 27.32
C ARG A 68 -3.41 -27.44 28.21
N ALA A 69 -2.20 -27.96 28.07
CA ALA A 69 -1.70 -29.07 28.88
C ALA A 69 -1.69 -28.74 30.39
N MET A 70 -1.29 -27.53 30.75
CA MET A 70 -1.33 -27.07 32.15
C MET A 70 -2.76 -27.01 32.67
N ARG A 71 -3.69 -26.49 31.89
CA ARG A 71 -5.12 -26.43 32.26
C ARG A 71 -5.71 -27.80 32.43
N ASP A 72 -5.46 -28.71 31.51
CA ASP A 72 -6.00 -30.06 31.55
C ASP A 72 -5.46 -30.80 32.78
N LYS A 73 -4.14 -30.74 33.03
CA LYS A 73 -3.51 -31.29 34.22
C LYS A 73 -4.06 -30.70 35.54
N PHE A 74 -4.26 -29.38 35.55
CA PHE A 74 -4.86 -28.71 36.72
C PHE A 74 -6.29 -29.21 36.95
N ASN A 75 -7.11 -29.36 35.93
CA ASN A 75 -8.49 -29.85 36.04
C ASN A 75 -8.58 -31.29 36.55
N GLU A 76 -7.65 -32.15 36.10
CA GLU A 76 -7.58 -33.53 36.58
C GLU A 76 -7.20 -33.64 38.08
N GLN A 77 -6.32 -32.73 38.53
CA GLN A 77 -5.71 -32.83 39.86
C GLN A 77 -6.35 -31.93 40.94
N LYS A 78 -7.10 -30.89 40.55
CA LYS A 78 -7.58 -29.84 41.48
C LYS A 78 -8.38 -30.33 42.68
N LEU A 79 -9.01 -31.52 42.58
CA LEU A 79 -9.80 -32.08 43.67
C LEU A 79 -8.99 -32.88 44.71
N VAL A 80 -7.77 -33.29 44.33
CA VAL A 80 -6.88 -34.10 45.19
C VAL A 80 -5.66 -33.33 45.70
N LEU A 81 -5.46 -32.10 45.23
CA LEU A 81 -4.37 -31.23 45.66
C LEU A 81 -4.70 -30.52 46.97
N ASP A 82 -3.67 -30.34 47.84
CA ASP A 82 -3.76 -29.40 48.96
C ASP A 82 -4.10 -28.00 48.49
N GLU A 83 -4.83 -27.26 49.31
CA GLU A 83 -5.31 -25.91 48.99
C GLU A 83 -4.16 -24.99 48.52
N LYS A 84 -3.05 -24.95 49.24
CA LYS A 84 -1.88 -24.14 48.91
C LYS A 84 -1.29 -24.48 47.53
N VAL A 85 -1.19 -25.77 47.20
CA VAL A 85 -0.64 -26.26 45.94
C VAL A 85 -1.62 -25.99 44.80
N ARG A 86 -2.92 -26.13 45.04
CA ARG A 86 -3.97 -25.81 44.09
C ARG A 86 -3.94 -24.32 43.70
N ASP A 87 -3.84 -23.44 44.72
CA ASP A 87 -3.82 -21.99 44.50
C ASP A 87 -2.56 -21.57 43.74
N GLN A 88 -1.40 -22.13 44.07
CA GLN A 88 -0.16 -21.87 43.30
C GLN A 88 -0.28 -22.30 41.84
N LYS A 89 -0.85 -23.48 41.56
CA LYS A 89 -1.05 -23.95 40.16
C LYS A 89 -2.10 -23.13 39.43
N ALA A 90 -3.13 -22.65 40.09
CA ALA A 90 -4.12 -21.76 39.49
C ALA A 90 -3.51 -20.41 39.13
N GLU A 91 -2.67 -19.85 40.00
CA GLU A 91 -1.95 -18.60 39.74
C GLU A 91 -0.96 -18.76 38.58
N GLU A 92 -0.19 -19.85 38.54
CA GLU A 92 0.74 -20.15 37.45
C GLU A 92 0.01 -20.27 36.09
N LEU A 93 -1.12 -20.99 36.08
CA LEU A 93 -1.97 -21.11 34.87
C LEU A 93 -2.49 -19.74 34.43
N SER A 94 -3.02 -18.96 35.39
CA SER A 94 -3.50 -17.59 35.11
C SER A 94 -2.41 -16.72 34.53
N TYR A 95 -1.18 -16.77 35.06
CA TYR A 95 -0.03 -16.05 34.54
C TYR A 95 0.28 -16.46 33.11
N LYS A 96 0.32 -17.78 32.82
CA LYS A 96 0.60 -18.30 31.48
C LYS A 96 -0.47 -17.92 30.44
N MET A 97 -1.75 -17.91 30.87
CA MET A 97 -2.84 -17.44 30.00
C MET A 97 -2.69 -15.96 29.66
N LYS A 98 -2.36 -15.12 30.64
CA LYS A 98 -2.09 -13.70 30.41
C LYS A 98 -0.85 -13.46 29.51
N GLU A 99 0.19 -14.28 29.69
CA GLU A 99 1.38 -14.24 28.84
C GLU A 99 1.03 -14.56 27.39
N LEU A 100 0.24 -15.59 27.14
CA LEU A 100 -0.24 -15.97 25.81
C LEU A 100 -1.05 -14.83 25.17
N GLN A 101 -2.03 -14.29 25.90
CA GLN A 101 -2.84 -13.20 25.42
C GLN A 101 -1.98 -12.00 25.02
N ARG A 102 -1.09 -11.54 25.91
CA ARG A 102 -0.19 -10.40 25.62
C ARG A 102 0.67 -10.65 24.39
N LYS A 103 1.28 -11.85 24.26
CA LYS A 103 2.11 -12.18 23.10
C LYS A 103 1.32 -12.20 21.80
N SER A 104 0.04 -12.62 21.85
CA SER A 104 -0.85 -12.58 20.68
C SER A 104 -1.17 -11.14 20.27
N GLU A 105 -1.49 -10.28 21.24
CA GLU A 105 -1.74 -8.86 21.02
C GLU A 105 -0.50 -8.13 20.48
N ASP A 106 0.66 -8.35 21.10
CA ASP A 106 1.94 -7.80 20.66
C ASP A 106 2.25 -8.20 19.20
N PHE A 107 2.03 -9.47 18.86
CA PHE A 107 2.24 -9.96 17.50
C PHE A 107 1.32 -9.27 16.48
N GLN A 108 0.03 -9.10 16.80
CA GLN A 108 -0.90 -8.40 15.91
C GLN A 108 -0.49 -6.94 15.72
N ALA A 109 -0.06 -6.28 16.81
CA ALA A 109 0.42 -4.89 16.75
C ALA A 109 1.69 -4.77 15.89
N GLU A 110 2.66 -5.69 16.05
CA GLU A 110 3.89 -5.70 15.26
C GLU A 110 3.61 -5.90 13.75
N VAL A 111 2.70 -6.80 13.38
CA VAL A 111 2.30 -7.00 11.97
C VAL A 111 1.73 -5.71 11.42
N LYS A 112 0.80 -5.08 12.13
CA LYS A 112 0.18 -3.82 11.70
C LYS A 112 1.20 -2.68 11.53
N ILE A 113 2.16 -2.57 12.45
CA ILE A 113 3.23 -1.57 12.39
C ILE A 113 4.15 -1.84 11.19
N ALA A 114 4.54 -3.11 10.98
CA ALA A 114 5.40 -3.51 9.88
C ALA A 114 4.75 -3.24 8.51
N ASP A 115 3.48 -3.58 8.35
CA ASP A 115 2.72 -3.30 7.14
C ASP A 115 2.59 -1.79 6.88
N GLY A 116 2.27 -1.01 7.90
CA GLY A 116 2.17 0.44 7.77
C GLY A 116 3.50 1.11 7.43
N LYS A 117 4.61 0.60 7.96
CA LYS A 117 5.95 1.08 7.60
C LYS A 117 6.27 0.74 6.15
N PHE A 118 6.06 -0.52 5.75
CA PHE A 118 6.32 -0.96 4.38
C PHE A 118 5.51 -0.16 3.36
N GLN A 119 4.21 0.05 3.61
CA GLN A 119 3.36 0.86 2.72
C GLN A 119 3.91 2.27 2.53
N ARG A 120 4.40 2.91 3.59
CA ARG A 120 5.02 4.24 3.49
C ARG A 120 6.34 4.21 2.71
N ASP A 121 7.20 3.25 3.03
CA ASP A 121 8.53 3.14 2.43
C ASP A 121 8.42 2.85 0.93
N ILE A 122 7.58 1.88 0.54
CA ILE A 122 7.40 1.52 -0.88
C ILE A 122 6.70 2.64 -1.66
N LEU A 123 5.72 3.32 -1.04
CA LEU A 123 5.05 4.45 -1.70
C LEU A 123 6.03 5.58 -2.00
N SER A 124 6.96 5.85 -1.07
CA SER A 124 8.01 6.86 -1.28
C SER A 124 8.91 6.52 -2.47
N VAL A 125 9.37 5.27 -2.56
CA VAL A 125 10.19 4.79 -3.69
C VAL A 125 9.38 4.84 -4.99
N LEU A 126 8.15 4.32 -4.95
CA LEU A 126 7.25 4.28 -6.10
C LEU A 126 6.96 5.68 -6.66
N MET A 127 6.64 6.65 -5.81
CA MET A 127 6.38 8.03 -6.23
C MET A 127 7.59 8.67 -6.92
N LYS A 128 8.80 8.38 -6.44
CA LYS A 128 10.05 8.83 -7.06
C LYS A 128 10.22 8.23 -8.46
N GLU A 129 10.00 6.93 -8.60
CA GLU A 129 10.14 6.25 -9.90
C GLU A 129 9.03 6.65 -10.88
N VAL A 130 7.79 6.79 -10.42
CA VAL A 130 6.66 7.30 -11.24
C VAL A 130 6.97 8.69 -11.76
N LYS A 131 7.45 9.61 -10.90
CA LYS A 131 7.84 10.96 -11.32
C LYS A 131 8.92 10.91 -12.38
N SER A 132 9.97 10.13 -12.16
CA SER A 132 11.08 10.01 -13.12
C SER A 132 10.64 9.44 -14.48
N VAL A 133 9.74 8.43 -14.48
CA VAL A 133 9.18 7.87 -15.72
C VAL A 133 8.28 8.89 -16.44
N ALA A 134 7.44 9.59 -15.68
CA ALA A 134 6.55 10.61 -16.25
C ALA A 134 7.33 11.73 -16.92
N GLU A 135 8.32 12.30 -16.24
CA GLU A 135 9.20 13.34 -16.78
C GLU A 135 9.93 12.87 -18.05
N GLN A 136 10.48 11.64 -18.02
CA GLN A 136 11.21 11.08 -19.15
C GLN A 136 10.34 10.85 -20.40
N LEU A 137 9.04 10.55 -20.19
CA LEU A 137 8.09 10.28 -21.25
C LEU A 137 7.24 11.51 -21.64
N GLY A 138 7.43 12.63 -20.96
CA GLY A 138 6.71 13.88 -21.20
C GLY A 138 5.23 13.80 -20.82
N TYR A 139 4.90 13.10 -19.73
CA TYR A 139 3.57 13.11 -19.12
C TYR A 139 3.47 14.22 -18.09
N ASP A 140 2.37 14.97 -18.13
CA ASP A 140 2.08 16.07 -17.21
C ASP A 140 1.38 15.58 -15.94
N ILE A 141 0.55 14.53 -16.07
CA ILE A 141 -0.25 13.97 -14.99
C ILE A 141 -0.14 12.45 -14.99
N VAL A 142 0.03 11.86 -13.79
CA VAL A 142 -0.08 10.41 -13.59
C VAL A 142 -1.16 10.12 -12.55
N ILE A 143 -2.10 9.27 -12.93
CA ILE A 143 -3.26 8.90 -12.10
C ILE A 143 -3.14 7.43 -11.70
N SER A 144 -3.52 7.10 -10.47
CA SER A 144 -3.64 5.70 -10.06
C SER A 144 -4.73 4.99 -10.85
N LYS A 145 -4.46 3.80 -11.35
CA LYS A 145 -5.47 2.96 -12.02
C LYS A 145 -6.64 2.58 -11.11
N ALA A 146 -6.41 2.60 -9.79
CA ALA A 146 -7.43 2.36 -8.77
C ALA A 146 -8.14 3.64 -8.30
N SER A 147 -7.95 4.79 -8.97
CA SER A 147 -8.62 6.04 -8.58
C SER A 147 -10.12 5.95 -8.78
N PRO A 148 -10.92 6.38 -7.79
CA PRO A 148 -12.37 6.46 -7.94
C PRO A 148 -12.75 7.29 -9.16
N GLY A 149 -13.67 6.77 -10.00
CA GLY A 149 -14.13 7.46 -11.21
C GLY A 149 -13.32 7.18 -12.47
N LEU A 150 -12.19 6.50 -12.41
CA LEU A 150 -11.49 6.02 -13.61
C LEU A 150 -12.15 4.73 -14.11
N MET A 151 -13.03 4.85 -15.11
CA MET A 151 -13.80 3.72 -15.66
C MET A 151 -13.09 3.02 -16.82
N TYR A 152 -12.29 3.77 -17.57
CA TYR A 152 -11.60 3.26 -18.74
C TYR A 152 -10.31 4.05 -18.99
N VAL A 153 -9.28 3.36 -19.42
CA VAL A 153 -8.03 3.94 -19.89
C VAL A 153 -7.45 3.06 -21.00
N SER A 154 -6.90 3.68 -22.01
CA SER A 154 -6.22 2.97 -23.11
C SER A 154 -4.89 2.38 -22.62
N GLU A 155 -4.49 1.22 -23.14
CA GLU A 155 -3.21 0.57 -22.79
C GLU A 155 -1.99 1.47 -23.10
N SER A 156 -2.09 2.33 -24.10
CA SER A 156 -1.03 3.27 -24.46
C SER A 156 -0.73 4.31 -23.39
N MET A 157 -1.68 4.55 -22.46
CA MET A 157 -1.53 5.46 -21.33
C MET A 157 -1.01 4.75 -20.07
N ASP A 158 -0.97 3.41 -20.05
CA ASP A 158 -0.52 2.64 -18.90
C ASP A 158 1.01 2.53 -18.87
N ILE A 159 1.63 3.20 -17.87
CA ILE A 159 3.08 3.21 -17.69
C ILE A 159 3.55 2.22 -16.62
N THR A 160 2.68 1.35 -16.11
CA THR A 160 2.97 0.42 -15.01
C THR A 160 4.21 -0.43 -15.26
N SER A 161 4.34 -1.02 -16.46
CA SER A 161 5.50 -1.85 -16.81
C SER A 161 6.81 -1.07 -16.81
N LYS A 162 6.79 0.18 -17.28
CA LYS A 162 7.98 1.04 -17.28
C LYS A 162 8.42 1.44 -15.89
N VAL A 163 7.45 1.67 -14.98
CA VAL A 163 7.73 1.91 -13.56
C VAL A 163 8.31 0.66 -12.90
N LEU A 164 7.74 -0.53 -13.18
CA LEU A 164 8.25 -1.81 -12.71
C LEU A 164 9.69 -2.06 -13.14
N ASP A 165 10.01 -1.84 -14.42
CA ASP A 165 11.36 -2.01 -14.95
C ASP A 165 12.38 -1.14 -14.22
N ARG A 166 11.99 0.07 -13.81
CA ARG A 166 12.86 0.95 -13.03
C ARG A 166 13.02 0.50 -11.59
N MET A 167 11.94 0.06 -10.94
CA MET A 167 11.98 -0.45 -9.57
C MET A 167 12.76 -1.76 -9.42
N ASN A 168 12.98 -2.49 -10.52
CA ASN A 168 13.68 -3.77 -10.54
C ASN A 168 15.16 -3.67 -10.98
N ARG A 169 15.64 -2.45 -11.24
CA ARG A 169 17.07 -2.17 -11.53
C ARG A 169 17.87 -1.99 -10.27
#